data_2a125d5c2d357da9f145e5a91037b577
#
_entry.id   2a125d5c2d357da9f145e5a91037b577
#
_cell.length_a   1.000
_cell.length_b   1.000
_cell.length_c   1.000
_cell.angle_alpha   90.00
_cell.angle_beta   90.00
_cell.angle_gamma   90.00
#
_symmetry.space_group_name_H-M   'P 1'
#
loop_
_entity.id
_entity.type
_entity.pdbx_description
1 polymer ?
#
loop_
_entity_poly.entity_id
_entity_poly.type
_entity_poly.pdbx_seq_one_letter_code
_entity_poly.pdbx_strand_id
1 'polypeptide(L)'
;VASPEQLKRLTGYRLHRGALAAMKRWSLPSVEEVCRGARRVAVMENIVDHTNVGALMRSAAALDVDAVLVTPSCGDPLYRRAARVSMGTVFQVPWTRIGGDDKHYWPFTGMRELHDLGFTTVAMALEDDSISLAELVRRLNNAETESDHIDKLALIFGTEGDGLSHHTISRADLTVKIPMSHGVDSLNVAASSAVAFYATRRVDHHA
;
A
#
# COMPACT_ATOMS: atom_id res chain seq x y z
N VAL A 1 31.49 17.00 3.14
CA VAL A 1 31.37 16.85 4.61
C VAL A 1 31.35 18.24 5.21
N ALA A 2 30.43 18.52 6.13
CA ALA A 2 30.26 19.83 6.74
C ALA A 2 30.29 19.71 8.27
N SER A 3 30.72 20.75 8.97
CA SER A 3 30.71 20.80 10.43
C SER A 3 29.28 20.90 10.98
N PRO A 4 29.05 20.55 12.28
CA PRO A 4 27.74 20.71 12.91
C PRO A 4 27.16 22.12 12.81
N GLU A 5 27.98 23.15 12.90
CA GLU A 5 27.58 24.53 12.76
C GLU A 5 27.16 24.87 11.32
N GLN A 6 27.90 24.40 10.33
CA GLN A 6 27.54 24.54 8.91
C GLN A 6 26.24 23.79 8.60
N LEU A 7 26.07 22.58 9.11
CA LEU A 7 24.82 21.82 8.98
C LEU A 7 23.63 22.54 9.59
N LYS A 8 23.79 23.12 10.80
CA LYS A 8 22.74 23.93 11.44
C LYS A 8 22.37 25.14 10.61
N ARG A 9 23.33 25.81 9.99
CA ARG A 9 23.05 26.94 9.10
C ARG A 9 22.28 26.55 7.84
N LEU A 10 22.59 25.39 7.27
CA LEU A 10 21.94 24.88 6.07
C LEU A 10 20.52 24.35 6.35
N THR A 11 20.32 23.67 7.47
CA THR A 11 19.07 22.94 7.77
C THR A 11 18.11 23.74 8.66
N GLY A 12 18.58 24.79 9.32
CA GLY A 12 17.81 25.55 10.30
C GLY A 12 17.65 24.86 11.68
N TYR A 13 18.17 23.65 11.85
CA TYR A 13 18.10 22.91 13.11
C TYR A 13 19.40 22.16 13.41
N ARG A 14 19.59 21.78 14.67
CA ARG A 14 20.77 21.02 15.10
C ARG A 14 20.58 19.54 14.82
N LEU A 15 21.44 18.97 13.98
CA LEU A 15 21.47 17.52 13.74
C LEU A 15 22.19 16.83 14.92
N HIS A 16 21.46 16.07 15.72
CA HIS A 16 22.02 15.44 16.92
C HIS A 16 22.60 14.05 16.67
N ARG A 17 22.13 13.34 15.63
CA ARG A 17 22.58 11.98 15.29
C ARG A 17 22.48 11.72 13.80
N GLY A 18 23.38 10.88 13.29
CA GLY A 18 23.35 10.37 11.93
C GLY A 18 23.96 11.29 10.90
N ALA A 19 23.63 11.02 9.65
CA ALA A 19 24.08 11.77 8.49
C ALA A 19 22.88 12.33 7.71
N LEU A 20 23.09 13.43 7.01
CA LEU A 20 22.16 13.99 6.03
C LEU A 20 22.81 13.87 4.67
N ALA A 21 22.10 13.26 3.72
CA ALA A 21 22.57 13.13 2.35
C ALA A 21 21.46 13.60 1.39
N ALA A 22 21.86 14.39 0.39
CA ALA A 22 21.04 14.66 -0.78
C ALA A 22 21.46 13.68 -1.88
N MET A 23 20.51 12.90 -2.39
CA MET A 23 20.77 11.92 -3.41
C MET A 23 19.85 12.14 -4.61
N LYS A 24 20.38 11.85 -5.81
CA LYS A 24 19.54 11.86 -7.01
C LYS A 24 18.54 10.72 -6.91
N ARG A 25 17.27 11.01 -7.20
CA ARG A 25 16.24 9.97 -7.29
C ARG A 25 16.50 9.10 -8.50
N TRP A 26 16.29 7.80 -8.35
CA TRP A 26 16.26 6.86 -9.47
C TRP A 26 14.94 6.97 -10.22
N SER A 27 14.91 6.51 -11.45
CA SER A 27 13.67 6.32 -12.20
C SER A 27 12.90 5.16 -11.57
N LEU A 28 11.60 5.37 -11.30
CA LEU A 28 10.77 4.28 -10.79
C LEU A 28 10.55 3.24 -11.91
N PRO A 29 10.49 1.95 -11.56
CA PRO A 29 10.14 0.89 -12.51
C PRO A 29 8.68 1.02 -12.97
N SER A 30 8.31 0.33 -14.04
CA SER A 30 6.90 0.23 -14.46
C SER A 30 6.09 -0.62 -13.48
N VAL A 31 4.75 -0.54 -13.56
CA VAL A 31 3.85 -1.40 -12.76
C VAL A 31 4.09 -2.87 -13.08
N GLU A 32 4.24 -3.20 -14.37
CA GLU A 32 4.54 -4.57 -14.81
C GLU A 32 5.85 -5.11 -14.21
N GLU A 33 6.91 -4.27 -14.19
CA GLU A 33 8.19 -4.67 -13.60
C GLU A 33 8.10 -4.92 -12.10
N VAL A 34 7.40 -4.05 -11.38
CA VAL A 34 7.22 -4.17 -9.92
C VAL A 34 6.33 -5.35 -9.56
N CYS A 35 5.31 -5.64 -10.38
CA CYS A 35 4.37 -6.74 -10.15
C CYS A 35 4.85 -8.09 -10.74
N ARG A 36 6.03 -8.15 -11.34
CA ARG A 36 6.54 -9.39 -11.93
C ARG A 36 6.77 -10.45 -10.85
N GLY A 37 6.03 -11.56 -10.95
CA GLY A 37 6.04 -12.63 -9.95
C GLY A 37 5.29 -12.31 -8.66
N ALA A 38 4.75 -11.10 -8.52
CA ALA A 38 3.97 -10.73 -7.34
C ALA A 38 2.62 -11.48 -7.32
N ARG A 39 2.24 -11.92 -6.14
CA ARG A 39 0.93 -12.55 -5.86
C ARG A 39 0.08 -11.69 -4.93
N ARG A 40 0.69 -10.77 -4.18
CA ARG A 40 0.01 -9.88 -3.26
C ARG A 40 0.60 -8.49 -3.28
N VAL A 41 -0.18 -7.52 -3.75
CA VAL A 41 0.23 -6.12 -3.84
C VAL A 41 -0.70 -5.24 -3.01
N ALA A 42 -0.18 -4.10 -2.56
CA ALA A 42 -0.97 -3.06 -1.91
C ALA A 42 -1.05 -1.83 -2.80
N VAL A 43 -2.23 -1.21 -2.87
CA VAL A 43 -2.44 0.06 -3.57
C VAL A 43 -2.82 1.12 -2.55
N MET A 44 -2.10 2.22 -2.53
CA MET A 44 -2.41 3.41 -1.73
C MET A 44 -3.18 4.41 -2.59
N GLU A 45 -4.45 4.68 -2.24
CA GLU A 45 -5.27 5.68 -2.90
C GLU A 45 -5.36 6.95 -2.06
N ASN A 46 -4.83 8.07 -2.59
CA ASN A 46 -4.96 9.41 -2.00
C ASN A 46 -4.47 9.54 -0.55
N ILE A 47 -3.63 8.66 -0.07
CA ILE A 47 -3.05 8.75 1.28
C ILE A 47 -1.99 9.84 1.27
N VAL A 48 -2.35 11.04 1.75
CA VAL A 48 -1.47 12.23 1.72
C VAL A 48 -0.58 12.36 2.95
N ASP A 49 -0.99 11.81 4.11
CA ASP A 49 -0.17 11.85 5.31
C ASP A 49 1.05 10.94 5.17
N HIS A 50 2.22 11.57 5.18
CA HIS A 50 3.49 10.86 5.07
C HIS A 50 3.78 9.89 6.22
N THR A 51 3.13 10.07 7.38
CA THR A 51 3.23 9.12 8.50
C THR A 51 2.53 7.83 8.13
N ASN A 52 1.31 7.91 7.58
CA ASN A 52 0.55 6.75 7.13
C ASN A 52 1.23 6.05 5.94
N VAL A 53 1.73 6.83 4.97
CA VAL A 53 2.53 6.28 3.85
C VAL A 53 3.72 5.47 4.38
N GLY A 54 4.51 6.05 5.29
CA GLY A 54 5.67 5.37 5.86
C GLY A 54 5.31 4.15 6.70
N ALA A 55 4.24 4.21 7.49
CA ALA A 55 3.78 3.11 8.32
C ALA A 55 3.25 1.95 7.46
N LEU A 56 2.50 2.24 6.38
CA LEU A 56 2.02 1.23 5.45
C LEU A 56 3.20 0.54 4.74
N MET A 57 4.19 1.30 4.25
CA MET A 57 5.42 0.73 3.67
C MET A 57 6.14 -0.20 4.64
N ARG A 58 6.21 0.17 5.92
CA ARG A 58 6.80 -0.65 6.97
C ARG A 58 6.02 -1.94 7.20
N SER A 59 4.69 -1.85 7.27
CA SER A 59 3.82 -3.02 7.44
C SER A 59 3.88 -3.95 6.22
N ALA A 60 3.94 -3.38 5.02
CA ALA A 60 4.09 -4.14 3.78
C ALA A 60 5.38 -4.97 3.77
N ALA A 61 6.52 -4.35 4.15
CA ALA A 61 7.79 -5.06 4.27
C ALA A 61 7.76 -6.15 5.34
N ALA A 62 7.23 -5.82 6.53
CA ALA A 62 7.21 -6.73 7.66
C ALA A 62 6.30 -7.94 7.47
N LEU A 63 5.28 -7.82 6.62
CA LEU A 63 4.25 -8.82 6.39
C LEU A 63 4.28 -9.39 4.96
N ASP A 64 5.44 -9.25 4.32
CA ASP A 64 5.77 -9.92 3.06
C ASP A 64 4.81 -9.59 1.91
N VAL A 65 4.45 -8.31 1.77
CA VAL A 65 3.75 -7.79 0.60
C VAL A 65 4.76 -7.64 -0.54
N ASP A 66 4.46 -8.22 -1.69
CA ASP A 66 5.41 -8.31 -2.81
C ASP A 66 5.73 -6.94 -3.42
N ALA A 67 4.73 -6.05 -3.50
CA ALA A 67 4.90 -4.72 -4.06
C ALA A 67 3.87 -3.73 -3.53
N VAL A 68 4.22 -2.43 -3.59
CA VAL A 68 3.32 -1.32 -3.24
C VAL A 68 3.15 -0.39 -4.44
N LEU A 69 1.91 -0.13 -4.79
CA LEU A 69 1.53 0.81 -5.85
C LEU A 69 0.97 2.08 -5.22
N VAL A 70 1.46 3.22 -5.65
CA VAL A 70 1.11 4.53 -5.09
C VAL A 70 0.37 5.32 -6.16
N THR A 71 -0.88 5.72 -5.90
CA THR A 71 -1.62 6.54 -6.87
C THR A 71 -1.04 7.96 -6.97
N PRO A 72 -1.31 8.70 -8.07
CA PRO A 72 -0.69 10.01 -8.32
C PRO A 72 -0.90 11.04 -7.21
N SER A 73 -2.04 10.98 -6.51
CA SER A 73 -2.40 11.94 -5.45
C SER A 73 -1.87 11.59 -4.06
N CYS A 74 -1.20 10.45 -3.91
CA CYS A 74 -0.58 10.07 -2.63
C CYS A 74 0.66 10.90 -2.29
N GLY A 75 0.93 10.99 -1.00
CA GLY A 75 2.21 11.46 -0.50
C GLY A 75 3.39 10.65 -1.05
N ASP A 76 4.54 11.29 -1.13
CA ASP A 76 5.75 10.67 -1.67
C ASP A 76 6.39 9.74 -0.63
N PRO A 77 6.56 8.43 -0.93
CA PRO A 77 7.22 7.50 -0.02
C PRO A 77 8.68 7.88 0.32
N LEU A 78 9.35 8.60 -0.57
CA LEU A 78 10.71 9.09 -0.35
C LEU A 78 10.77 10.43 0.37
N TYR A 79 9.61 11.03 0.68
CA TYR A 79 9.61 12.22 1.51
C TYR A 79 10.21 11.91 2.88
N ARG A 80 11.02 12.83 3.41
CA ARG A 80 11.82 12.61 4.64
C ARG A 80 11.02 11.98 5.78
N ARG A 81 9.76 12.42 6.00
CA ARG A 81 8.92 11.91 7.09
C ARG A 81 8.50 10.46 6.82
N ALA A 82 8.04 10.15 5.60
CA ALA A 82 7.66 8.80 5.20
C ALA A 82 8.84 7.83 5.29
N ALA A 83 9.99 8.19 4.75
CA ALA A 83 11.21 7.39 4.80
C ALA A 83 11.67 7.12 6.24
N ARG A 84 11.55 8.08 7.15
CA ARG A 84 11.87 7.88 8.58
C ARG A 84 10.90 6.97 9.28
N VAL A 85 9.59 7.16 9.07
CA VAL A 85 8.54 6.31 9.68
C VAL A 85 8.62 4.88 9.15
N SER A 86 8.96 4.71 7.88
CA SER A 86 9.17 3.39 7.27
C SER A 86 10.38 2.64 7.84
N MET A 87 11.24 3.31 8.63
CA MET A 87 12.50 2.73 9.12
C MET A 87 13.41 2.21 8.00
N GLY A 88 13.31 2.82 6.81
CA GLY A 88 14.09 2.44 5.64
C GLY A 88 13.48 1.33 4.78
N THR A 89 12.33 0.76 5.16
CA THR A 89 11.69 -0.30 4.37
C THR A 89 11.19 0.18 3.00
N VAL A 90 11.03 1.49 2.80
CA VAL A 90 10.79 2.08 1.48
C VAL A 90 11.87 1.75 0.44
N PHE A 91 13.05 1.31 0.87
CA PHE A 91 14.14 0.84 0.01
C PHE A 91 14.20 -0.69 -0.11
N GLN A 92 13.33 -1.41 0.60
CA GLN A 92 13.29 -2.88 0.64
C GLN A 92 12.12 -3.45 -0.14
N VAL A 93 10.93 -2.84 0.00
CA VAL A 93 9.74 -3.26 -0.72
C VAL A 93 9.76 -2.63 -2.12
N PRO A 94 9.61 -3.41 -3.19
CA PRO A 94 9.39 -2.88 -4.52
C PRO A 94 8.17 -1.97 -4.55
N TRP A 95 8.29 -0.80 -5.14
CA TRP A 95 7.16 0.11 -5.29
C TRP A 95 7.29 1.00 -6.52
N THR A 96 6.15 1.44 -7.02
CA THR A 96 6.10 2.44 -8.09
C THR A 96 4.85 3.29 -7.99
N ARG A 97 4.80 4.36 -8.80
CA ARG A 97 3.62 5.21 -8.92
C ARG A 97 2.78 4.75 -10.11
N ILE A 98 1.61 4.15 -9.83
CA ILE A 98 0.68 3.70 -10.86
C ILE A 98 0.07 4.92 -11.58
N GLY A 99 0.27 4.99 -12.89
CA GLY A 99 -0.16 6.15 -13.70
C GLY A 99 0.83 7.33 -13.68
N GLY A 100 1.97 7.22 -13.00
CA GLY A 100 2.95 8.30 -12.92
C GLY A 100 2.36 9.56 -12.28
N ASP A 101 2.34 10.67 -13.03
CA ASP A 101 1.78 11.96 -12.59
C ASP A 101 0.36 12.22 -13.14
N ASP A 102 -0.21 11.30 -13.94
CA ASP A 102 -1.56 11.44 -14.49
C ASP A 102 -2.62 11.14 -13.43
N LYS A 103 -3.24 12.19 -12.87
CA LYS A 103 -4.27 12.09 -11.84
C LYS A 103 -5.56 11.40 -12.31
N HIS A 104 -5.78 11.28 -13.62
CA HIS A 104 -6.95 10.62 -14.19
C HIS A 104 -6.72 9.12 -14.46
N TYR A 105 -5.50 8.65 -14.32
CA TYR A 105 -5.15 7.25 -14.53
C TYR A 105 -5.88 6.30 -13.58
N TRP A 106 -5.93 6.67 -12.30
CA TRP A 106 -6.61 5.92 -11.25
C TRP A 106 -8.02 6.47 -10.99
N PRO A 107 -9.05 5.58 -10.81
CA PRO A 107 -8.97 4.11 -10.81
C PRO A 107 -9.15 3.47 -12.20
N PHE A 108 -9.59 4.23 -13.21
CA PHE A 108 -10.10 3.70 -14.48
C PHE A 108 -9.08 2.85 -15.26
N THR A 109 -7.94 3.41 -15.56
CA THR A 109 -6.88 2.71 -16.30
C THR A 109 -6.06 1.83 -15.36
N GLY A 110 -5.76 2.31 -14.16
CA GLY A 110 -4.94 1.57 -13.21
C GLY A 110 -5.54 0.25 -12.76
N MET A 111 -6.85 0.18 -12.52
CA MET A 111 -7.50 -1.10 -12.18
C MET A 111 -7.49 -2.08 -13.36
N ARG A 112 -7.72 -1.58 -14.57
CA ARG A 112 -7.62 -2.43 -15.77
C ARG A 112 -6.21 -2.99 -15.92
N GLU A 113 -5.18 -2.17 -15.71
CA GLU A 113 -3.78 -2.64 -15.73
C GLU A 113 -3.54 -3.76 -14.71
N LEU A 114 -4.12 -3.65 -13.49
CA LEU A 114 -4.04 -4.72 -12.48
C LEU A 114 -4.77 -5.99 -12.92
N HIS A 115 -5.96 -5.86 -13.51
CA HIS A 115 -6.70 -7.00 -14.06
C HIS A 115 -5.93 -7.69 -15.20
N ASP A 116 -5.33 -6.92 -16.11
CA ASP A 116 -4.49 -7.45 -17.20
C ASP A 116 -3.27 -8.22 -16.68
N LEU A 117 -2.77 -7.85 -15.48
CA LEU A 117 -1.72 -8.57 -14.76
C LEU A 117 -2.24 -9.76 -13.94
N GLY A 118 -3.56 -10.00 -13.95
CA GLY A 118 -4.22 -11.13 -13.31
C GLY A 118 -4.57 -10.92 -11.82
N PHE A 119 -4.54 -9.69 -11.31
CA PHE A 119 -4.91 -9.42 -9.92
C PHE A 119 -6.43 -9.31 -9.76
N THR A 120 -6.94 -9.94 -8.70
CA THR A 120 -8.26 -9.61 -8.14
C THR A 120 -8.11 -8.35 -7.28
N THR A 121 -8.86 -7.31 -7.60
CA THR A 121 -8.83 -6.02 -6.91
C THR A 121 -9.80 -6.02 -5.73
N VAL A 122 -9.32 -5.64 -4.56
CA VAL A 122 -10.09 -5.64 -3.30
C VAL A 122 -10.07 -4.25 -2.68
N ALA A 123 -11.22 -3.60 -2.65
CA ALA A 123 -11.43 -2.33 -1.96
C ALA A 123 -11.62 -2.58 -0.45
N MET A 124 -10.69 -2.05 0.36
CA MET A 124 -10.84 -2.11 1.83
C MET A 124 -11.78 -0.99 2.29
N ALA A 125 -13.07 -1.28 2.35
CA ALA A 125 -14.11 -0.31 2.67
C ALA A 125 -15.28 -0.96 3.40
N LEU A 126 -16.11 -0.11 4.04
CA LEU A 126 -17.34 -0.52 4.72
C LEU A 126 -18.54 -0.18 3.85
N GLU A 127 -19.03 -1.16 3.11
CA GLU A 127 -20.26 -1.07 2.31
C GLU A 127 -21.24 -2.18 2.73
N ASP A 128 -22.49 -2.05 2.36
CA ASP A 128 -23.53 -3.03 2.75
C ASP A 128 -23.25 -4.43 2.23
N ASP A 129 -22.71 -4.54 1.03
CA ASP A 129 -22.36 -5.79 0.34
C ASP A 129 -20.92 -6.27 0.61
N SER A 130 -20.19 -5.60 1.48
CA SER A 130 -18.81 -5.97 1.82
C SER A 130 -18.74 -7.35 2.48
N ILE A 131 -17.89 -8.22 1.95
CA ILE A 131 -17.55 -9.47 2.62
C ILE A 131 -16.57 -9.21 3.78
N SER A 132 -16.49 -10.15 4.72
CA SER A 132 -15.52 -10.03 5.81
C SER A 132 -14.09 -10.35 5.35
N LEU A 133 -13.10 -9.83 6.07
CA LEU A 133 -11.69 -10.20 5.85
C LEU A 133 -11.46 -11.71 6.03
N ALA A 134 -12.21 -12.36 6.92
CA ALA A 134 -12.13 -13.82 7.11
C ALA A 134 -12.62 -14.58 5.85
N GLU A 135 -13.67 -14.09 5.21
CA GLU A 135 -14.17 -14.66 3.95
C GLU A 135 -13.17 -14.47 2.79
N LEU A 136 -12.50 -13.30 2.72
CA LEU A 136 -11.40 -13.10 1.76
C LEU A 136 -10.28 -14.13 1.98
N VAL A 137 -9.87 -14.33 3.23
CA VAL A 137 -8.83 -15.32 3.59
C VAL A 137 -9.26 -16.74 3.19
N ARG A 138 -10.54 -17.10 3.36
CA ARG A 138 -11.06 -18.39 2.89
C ARG A 138 -10.85 -18.54 1.38
N ARG A 139 -11.21 -17.54 0.58
CA ARG A 139 -11.05 -17.57 -0.89
C ARG A 139 -9.59 -17.66 -1.34
N LEU A 140 -8.68 -17.03 -0.62
CA LEU A 140 -7.24 -17.14 -0.87
C LEU A 140 -6.68 -18.55 -0.61
N ASN A 141 -7.31 -19.30 0.31
CA ASN A 141 -6.90 -20.65 0.70
C ASN A 141 -7.70 -21.76 0.01
N ASN A 142 -8.69 -21.42 -0.80
CA ASN A 142 -9.46 -22.39 -1.57
C ASN A 142 -8.58 -23.12 -2.59
N ALA A 143 -9.02 -24.31 -3.01
CA ALA A 143 -8.35 -24.99 -4.11
C ALA A 143 -8.47 -24.17 -5.41
N GLU A 144 -7.44 -24.19 -6.25
CA GLU A 144 -7.41 -23.47 -7.54
C GLU A 144 -8.57 -23.85 -8.47
N THR A 145 -9.19 -25.02 -8.25
CA THR A 145 -10.35 -25.49 -9.00
C THR A 145 -11.67 -24.89 -8.54
N GLU A 146 -11.70 -24.17 -7.42
CA GLU A 146 -12.90 -23.51 -6.94
C GLU A 146 -13.12 -22.17 -7.65
N SER A 147 -14.38 -21.88 -7.97
CA SER A 147 -14.78 -20.71 -8.78
C SER A 147 -14.50 -19.37 -8.09
N ASP A 148 -14.33 -19.37 -6.79
CA ASP A 148 -14.05 -18.18 -5.97
C ASP A 148 -12.59 -18.11 -5.45
N HIS A 149 -11.72 -18.98 -5.95
CA HIS A 149 -10.29 -18.93 -5.63
C HIS A 149 -9.63 -17.63 -6.14
N ILE A 150 -8.78 -17.05 -5.31
CA ILE A 150 -8.01 -15.85 -5.65
C ILE A 150 -6.53 -16.21 -5.65
N ASP A 151 -5.92 -16.16 -6.83
CA ASP A 151 -4.49 -16.44 -7.00
C ASP A 151 -3.62 -15.20 -6.73
N LYS A 152 -4.00 -14.05 -7.32
CA LYS A 152 -3.29 -12.78 -7.16
C LYS A 152 -4.20 -11.72 -6.55
N LEU A 153 -3.73 -11.05 -5.53
CA LEU A 153 -4.50 -10.12 -4.72
C LEU A 153 -3.93 -8.70 -4.77
N ALA A 154 -4.74 -7.72 -5.12
CA ALA A 154 -4.43 -6.29 -4.98
C ALA A 154 -5.34 -5.65 -3.92
N LEU A 155 -4.79 -5.36 -2.74
CA LEU A 155 -5.50 -4.70 -1.64
C LEU A 155 -5.41 -3.18 -1.78
N ILE A 156 -6.55 -2.50 -1.88
CA ILE A 156 -6.63 -1.05 -2.09
C ILE A 156 -7.05 -0.38 -0.79
N PHE A 157 -6.23 0.57 -0.32
CA PHE A 157 -6.43 1.33 0.91
C PHE A 157 -6.64 2.81 0.60
N GLY A 158 -7.69 3.39 1.14
CA GLY A 158 -8.04 4.80 1.00
C GLY A 158 -7.46 5.69 2.09
N THR A 159 -7.70 6.99 1.94
CA THR A 159 -7.31 8.00 2.93
C THR A 159 -8.14 7.90 4.21
N GLU A 160 -7.65 8.52 5.28
CA GLU A 160 -8.43 8.70 6.51
C GLU A 160 -9.56 9.72 6.30
N GLY A 161 -10.71 9.44 6.85
CA GLY A 161 -11.92 10.26 6.72
C GLY A 161 -12.77 9.87 5.52
N ASP A 162 -12.34 10.21 4.32
CA ASP A 162 -13.13 9.97 3.09
C ASP A 162 -13.05 8.51 2.58
N GLY A 163 -12.06 7.75 3.04
CA GLY A 163 -11.87 6.36 2.59
C GLY A 163 -11.44 6.25 1.13
N LEU A 164 -11.95 5.24 0.46
CA LEU A 164 -11.79 5.02 -0.98
C LEU A 164 -12.82 5.82 -1.78
N SER A 165 -12.46 6.26 -2.99
CA SER A 165 -13.43 6.90 -3.86
C SER A 165 -14.54 5.93 -4.29
N HIS A 166 -15.75 6.44 -4.47
CA HIS A 166 -16.87 5.65 -4.99
C HIS A 166 -16.53 4.97 -6.34
N HIS A 167 -15.74 5.63 -7.18
CA HIS A 167 -15.28 5.06 -8.43
C HIS A 167 -14.34 3.86 -8.23
N THR A 168 -13.53 3.86 -7.20
CA THR A 168 -12.68 2.74 -6.84
C THR A 168 -13.51 1.58 -6.30
N ILE A 169 -14.40 1.84 -5.35
CA ILE A 169 -15.28 0.82 -4.75
C ILE A 169 -16.12 0.14 -5.82
N SER A 170 -16.78 0.93 -6.68
CA SER A 170 -17.68 0.40 -7.72
C SER A 170 -16.99 -0.41 -8.83
N ARG A 171 -15.66 -0.35 -8.94
CA ARG A 171 -14.86 -1.06 -9.94
C ARG A 171 -14.03 -2.19 -9.39
N ALA A 172 -13.85 -2.22 -8.09
CA ALA A 172 -13.15 -3.32 -7.43
C ALA A 172 -13.96 -4.62 -7.60
N ASP A 173 -13.27 -5.75 -7.75
CA ASP A 173 -13.91 -7.05 -7.86
C ASP A 173 -14.60 -7.45 -6.56
N LEU A 174 -14.04 -6.99 -5.43
CA LEU A 174 -14.60 -7.23 -4.10
C LEU A 174 -14.45 -6.00 -3.23
N THR A 175 -15.44 -5.78 -2.36
CA THR A 175 -15.34 -4.88 -1.22
C THR A 175 -15.22 -5.69 0.06
N VAL A 176 -14.21 -5.38 0.87
CA VAL A 176 -13.87 -6.16 2.07
C VAL A 176 -13.81 -5.25 3.29
N LYS A 177 -14.48 -5.69 4.36
CA LYS A 177 -14.46 -5.02 5.66
C LYS A 177 -13.72 -5.83 6.72
N ILE A 178 -13.05 -5.13 7.61
CA ILE A 178 -12.56 -5.69 8.88
C ILE A 178 -13.72 -5.59 9.87
N PRO A 179 -14.29 -6.72 10.34
CA PRO A 179 -15.35 -6.67 11.33
C PRO A 179 -14.87 -5.98 12.62
N MET A 180 -15.61 -4.99 13.08
CA MET A 180 -15.31 -4.23 14.28
C MET A 180 -16.46 -4.30 15.29
N SER A 181 -16.16 -3.96 16.54
CA SER A 181 -17.12 -3.99 17.66
C SER A 181 -17.37 -2.59 18.20
N HIS A 182 -18.37 -2.46 19.06
CA HIS A 182 -18.68 -1.24 19.81
C HIS A 182 -19.02 0.00 18.98
N GLY A 183 -19.54 -0.19 17.75
CA GLY A 183 -19.91 0.94 16.88
C GLY A 183 -18.69 1.69 16.31
N VAL A 184 -17.52 1.06 16.30
CA VAL A 184 -16.33 1.61 15.60
C VAL A 184 -16.43 1.24 14.13
N ASP A 185 -16.39 2.24 13.24
CA ASP A 185 -16.59 2.04 11.81
C ASP A 185 -15.27 1.95 11.03
N SER A 186 -14.18 2.50 11.57
CA SER A 186 -12.89 2.53 10.87
C SER A 186 -11.70 2.44 11.82
N LEU A 187 -10.58 1.99 11.28
CA LEU A 187 -9.25 2.06 11.88
C LEU A 187 -8.40 3.04 11.07
N ASN A 188 -7.38 3.61 11.71
CA ASN A 188 -6.31 4.29 10.98
C ASN A 188 -5.81 3.39 9.84
N VAL A 189 -5.54 3.97 8.67
CA VAL A 189 -5.19 3.22 7.45
C VAL A 189 -3.94 2.35 7.62
N ALA A 190 -2.96 2.80 8.42
CA ALA A 190 -1.77 2.00 8.70
C ALA A 190 -2.10 0.78 9.58
N ALA A 191 -3.06 0.91 10.52
CA ALA A 191 -3.52 -0.19 11.35
C ALA A 191 -4.34 -1.19 10.52
N SER A 192 -5.32 -0.70 9.73
CA SER A 192 -6.13 -1.56 8.87
C SER A 192 -5.29 -2.31 7.83
N SER A 193 -4.29 -1.64 7.23
CA SER A 193 -3.37 -2.31 6.31
C SER A 193 -2.55 -3.41 6.97
N ALA A 194 -2.03 -3.18 8.18
CA ALA A 194 -1.29 -4.20 8.91
C ALA A 194 -2.16 -5.43 9.23
N VAL A 195 -3.42 -5.22 9.65
CA VAL A 195 -4.37 -6.32 9.90
C VAL A 195 -4.65 -7.09 8.62
N ALA A 196 -4.94 -6.38 7.51
CA ALA A 196 -5.23 -7.03 6.23
C ALA A 196 -4.00 -7.79 5.69
N PHE A 197 -2.80 -7.23 5.77
CA PHE A 197 -1.57 -7.90 5.34
C PHE A 197 -1.27 -9.14 6.16
N TYR A 198 -1.46 -9.07 7.49
CA TYR A 198 -1.28 -10.21 8.36
C TYR A 198 -2.27 -11.33 8.04
N ALA A 199 -3.55 -10.99 7.88
CA ALA A 199 -4.60 -11.98 7.61
C ALA A 199 -4.44 -12.65 6.23
N THR A 200 -4.02 -11.90 5.21
CA THR A 200 -3.89 -12.40 3.84
C THR A 200 -2.51 -12.96 3.50
N ARG A 201 -1.60 -13.04 4.48
CA ARG A 201 -0.29 -13.65 4.24
C ARG A 201 -0.48 -15.13 3.89
N ARG A 202 0.25 -15.60 2.89
CA ARG A 202 0.33 -17.03 2.63
C ARG A 202 1.28 -17.63 3.64
N VAL A 203 0.79 -18.57 4.41
CA VAL A 203 1.63 -19.38 5.27
C VAL A 203 2.13 -20.51 4.37
N ASP A 204 3.32 -20.37 3.82
CA ASP A 204 3.97 -21.50 3.18
C ASP A 204 4.16 -22.57 4.27
N HIS A 205 3.45 -23.69 4.12
CA HIS A 205 3.64 -24.86 4.97
C HIS A 205 4.97 -25.56 4.64
N HIS A 206 6.05 -24.78 4.67
CA HIS A 206 7.41 -25.31 4.64
C HIS A 206 8.03 -25.08 6.02
N ALA A 207 7.72 -25.97 6.94
CA ALA A 207 8.50 -26.23 8.14
C ALA A 207 9.07 -27.65 8.04
#